data_ed080afda179895749afbd5bf3fd1c17
#
_entry.id   ed080afda179895749afbd5bf3fd1c17
#
_cell.length_a   1.000
_cell.length_b   1.000
_cell.length_c   1.000
_cell.angle_alpha   90.00
_cell.angle_beta   90.00
_cell.angle_gamma   90.00
#
_symmetry.space_group_name_H-M   'P 1'
#
loop_
_entity.id
_entity.type
_entity.pdbx_description
1 polymer ?
#
loop_
_entity_poly.entity_id
_entity_poly.type
_entity_poly.pdbx_seq_one_letter_code
_entity_poly.pdbx_strand_id
1 'polypeptide(L)'
;MSINIDSVSLDINGVNIIKDISFTMNPGELITILGPNGSGKSTLLRVISGDLLPTEGEVAIDNVPLSDMSFKTQALKRSVMSQSQQVLYDYSVQEIIEMGWVDYAYSGGVELIKQKCIKAAKECFVNHLLKRNFNTLSGGEQRRVHFARTLLQIDHQYDNIGNRYMFLDEPTANLDLLFELQLIRLLKAKAQKGIGVLLIIHDLNLASKFSDKIAILKNGKLSAFGQPLEVFKSKILSDIFGLAMDVDSKTLKVTYY
;
A
#
# COMPACT_ATOMS: atom_id res chain seq x y z
N MET A 1 -5.85 -12.84 13.81
CA MET A 1 -4.64 -12.01 13.85
C MET A 1 -4.77 -10.97 12.76
N SER A 2 -4.47 -9.70 13.02
CA SER A 2 -4.78 -8.54 12.17
C SER A 2 -3.77 -7.43 12.41
N ILE A 3 -3.84 -6.33 11.65
CA ILE A 3 -3.26 -5.06 12.06
C ILE A 3 -4.32 -4.29 12.81
N ASN A 4 -4.00 -3.89 14.02
CA ASN A 4 -4.83 -3.01 14.83
C ASN A 4 -4.20 -1.63 14.90
N ILE A 5 -4.97 -0.63 14.52
CA ILE A 5 -4.64 0.80 14.66
C ILE A 5 -5.54 1.33 15.74
N ASP A 6 -4.97 1.77 16.87
CA ASP A 6 -5.72 2.22 18.03
C ASP A 6 -5.34 3.64 18.44
N SER A 7 -6.31 4.54 18.27
CA SER A 7 -6.26 5.96 18.70
C SER A 7 -5.01 6.70 18.25
N VAL A 8 -4.54 6.38 17.03
CA VAL A 8 -3.27 6.87 16.49
C VAL A 8 -3.36 8.36 16.18
N SER A 9 -2.45 9.14 16.76
CA SER A 9 -2.21 10.55 16.46
C SER A 9 -0.74 10.79 16.14
N LEU A 10 -0.46 11.76 15.27
CA LEU A 10 0.90 12.22 14.99
C LEU A 10 0.93 13.75 14.91
N ASP A 11 1.74 14.34 15.78
CA ASP A 11 2.10 15.75 15.76
C ASP A 11 3.51 15.92 15.19
N ILE A 12 3.68 16.89 14.32
CA ILE A 12 5.00 17.29 13.81
C ILE A 12 5.15 18.80 14.04
N ASN A 13 6.08 19.18 14.90
CA ASN A 13 6.36 20.59 15.26
C ASN A 13 5.13 21.38 15.73
N GLY A 14 4.26 20.76 16.54
CA GLY A 14 3.05 21.40 17.06
C GLY A 14 1.86 21.39 16.10
N VAL A 15 2.00 20.71 14.93
CA VAL A 15 0.92 20.56 13.97
C VAL A 15 0.43 19.13 13.97
N ASN A 16 -0.84 18.92 14.35
CA ASN A 16 -1.47 17.61 14.28
C ASN A 16 -1.73 17.21 12.81
N ILE A 17 -0.96 16.26 12.29
CA ILE A 17 -1.09 15.76 10.92
C ILE A 17 -2.19 14.70 10.83
N ILE A 18 -2.24 13.79 11.80
CA ILE A 18 -3.31 12.81 11.97
C ILE A 18 -3.74 12.78 13.43
N LYS A 19 -5.03 12.54 13.68
CA LYS A 19 -5.61 12.65 15.03
C LYS A 19 -6.66 11.57 15.28
N ASP A 20 -6.42 10.77 16.32
CA ASP A 20 -7.36 9.80 16.90
C ASP A 20 -7.96 8.86 15.82
N ILE A 21 -7.08 8.16 15.08
CA ILE A 21 -7.48 7.24 14.03
C ILE A 21 -7.46 5.82 14.56
N SER A 22 -8.62 5.15 14.48
CA SER A 22 -8.77 3.75 14.91
C SER A 22 -9.49 2.94 13.84
N PHE A 23 -8.90 1.84 13.43
CA PHE A 23 -9.54 0.79 12.63
C PHE A 23 -8.70 -0.48 12.61
N THR A 24 -9.30 -1.58 12.16
CA THR A 24 -8.63 -2.88 12.06
C THR A 24 -8.59 -3.33 10.60
N MET A 25 -7.44 -3.87 10.20
CA MET A 25 -7.21 -4.50 8.90
C MET A 25 -6.97 -6.00 9.08
N ASN A 26 -7.80 -6.83 8.46
CA ASN A 26 -7.62 -8.27 8.49
C ASN A 26 -6.71 -8.76 7.34
N PRO A 27 -6.03 -9.90 7.52
CA PRO A 27 -5.37 -10.59 6.42
C PRO A 27 -6.37 -10.90 5.31
N GLY A 28 -5.94 -10.74 4.06
CA GLY A 28 -6.81 -11.00 2.92
C GLY A 28 -7.77 -9.86 2.57
N GLU A 29 -7.80 -8.77 3.32
CA GLU A 29 -8.55 -7.57 2.97
C GLU A 29 -7.72 -6.62 2.11
N LEU A 30 -8.36 -6.02 1.09
CA LEU A 30 -7.85 -4.84 0.40
C LEU A 30 -8.59 -3.62 0.94
N ILE A 31 -7.87 -2.79 1.69
CA ILE A 31 -8.38 -1.53 2.23
C ILE A 31 -7.80 -0.38 1.42
N THR A 32 -8.66 0.53 0.96
CA THR A 32 -8.21 1.74 0.26
C THR A 32 -8.39 2.97 1.17
N ILE A 33 -7.32 3.77 1.27
CA ILE A 33 -7.37 5.09 1.91
C ILE A 33 -7.65 6.14 0.84
N LEU A 34 -8.71 6.91 1.03
CA LEU A 34 -9.13 8.02 0.19
C LEU A 34 -9.12 9.34 0.98
N GLY A 35 -9.22 10.44 0.28
CA GLY A 35 -9.37 11.78 0.88
C GLY A 35 -8.66 12.86 0.06
N PRO A 36 -8.97 14.14 0.31
CA PRO A 36 -8.32 15.28 -0.36
C PRO A 36 -6.80 15.30 -0.17
N ASN A 37 -6.11 16.07 -1.00
CA ASN A 37 -4.68 16.31 -0.80
C ASN A 37 -4.45 17.00 0.55
N GLY A 38 -3.37 16.63 1.25
CA GLY A 38 -3.09 17.16 2.58
C GLY A 38 -3.95 16.59 3.71
N SER A 39 -4.81 15.60 3.47
CA SER A 39 -5.66 15.00 4.52
C SER A 39 -4.92 14.04 5.46
N GLY A 40 -3.62 13.76 5.26
CA GLY A 40 -2.81 12.90 6.12
C GLY A 40 -2.67 11.45 5.66
N LYS A 41 -3.11 11.08 4.44
CA LYS A 41 -3.09 9.70 3.93
C LYS A 41 -1.70 9.05 3.96
N SER A 42 -0.71 9.68 3.32
CA SER A 42 0.67 9.16 3.29
C SER A 42 1.30 9.13 4.68
N THR A 43 0.97 10.09 5.53
CA THR A 43 1.44 10.12 6.92
C THR A 43 0.84 8.95 7.70
N LEU A 44 -0.47 8.70 7.58
CA LEU A 44 -1.12 7.55 8.21
C LEU A 44 -0.50 6.24 7.73
N LEU A 45 -0.29 6.08 6.42
CA LEU A 45 0.34 4.88 5.88
C LEU A 45 1.76 4.69 6.46
N ARG A 46 2.55 5.76 6.59
CA ARG A 46 3.90 5.71 7.18
C ARG A 46 3.87 5.34 8.68
N VAL A 47 2.84 5.76 9.42
CA VAL A 47 2.66 5.33 10.81
C VAL A 47 2.26 3.86 10.87
N ILE A 48 1.30 3.42 10.05
CA ILE A 48 0.87 2.02 10.00
C ILE A 48 2.01 1.10 9.53
N SER A 49 2.88 1.59 8.65
CA SER A 49 4.05 0.84 8.21
C SER A 49 5.19 0.81 9.23
N GLY A 50 5.16 1.64 10.27
CA GLY A 50 6.24 1.77 11.25
C GLY A 50 7.42 2.61 10.75
N ASP A 51 7.27 3.36 9.67
CA ASP A 51 8.27 4.32 9.19
C ASP A 51 8.26 5.62 10.01
N LEU A 52 7.13 5.90 10.68
CA LEU A 52 6.96 6.96 11.66
C LEU A 52 6.34 6.38 12.93
N LEU A 53 6.82 6.82 14.08
CA LEU A 53 6.18 6.49 15.36
C LEU A 53 5.04 7.48 15.65
N PRO A 54 3.86 7.01 16.08
CA PRO A 54 2.80 7.90 16.51
C PRO A 54 3.19 8.66 17.78
N THR A 55 2.61 9.86 17.99
CA THR A 55 2.76 10.61 19.24
C THR A 55 1.81 10.11 20.32
N GLU A 56 0.66 9.56 19.91
CA GLU A 56 -0.33 8.93 20.79
C GLU A 56 -0.94 7.72 20.09
N GLY A 57 -1.41 6.75 20.87
CA GLY A 57 -1.95 5.49 20.36
C GLY A 57 -0.87 4.52 19.91
N GLU A 58 -1.28 3.42 19.31
CA GLU A 58 -0.35 2.39 18.84
C GLU A 58 -0.81 1.68 17.56
N VAL A 59 0.13 1.08 16.86
CA VAL A 59 -0.12 0.13 15.79
C VAL A 59 0.46 -1.22 16.19
N ALA A 60 -0.37 -2.26 16.15
CA ALA A 60 0.04 -3.62 16.45
C ALA A 60 -0.20 -4.55 15.25
N ILE A 61 0.73 -5.45 14.96
CA ILE A 61 0.57 -6.55 14.00
C ILE A 61 0.48 -7.86 14.77
N ASP A 62 -0.60 -8.61 14.58
CA ASP A 62 -0.85 -9.89 15.27
C ASP A 62 -0.74 -9.76 16.80
N ASN A 63 -1.28 -8.69 17.37
CA ASN A 63 -1.25 -8.30 18.78
C ASN A 63 0.15 -7.98 19.36
N VAL A 64 1.13 -7.74 18.51
CA VAL A 64 2.46 -7.27 18.93
C VAL A 64 2.62 -5.83 18.45
N PRO A 65 2.89 -4.86 19.34
CA PRO A 65 3.18 -3.48 18.94
C PRO A 65 4.33 -3.39 17.96
N LEU A 66 4.23 -2.52 16.97
CA LEU A 66 5.31 -2.31 16.00
C LEU A 66 6.60 -1.82 16.67
N SER A 67 6.49 -1.05 17.75
CA SER A 67 7.62 -0.60 18.58
C SER A 67 8.45 -1.75 19.15
N ASP A 68 7.81 -2.88 19.42
CA ASP A 68 8.42 -4.06 20.05
C ASP A 68 8.97 -5.06 19.03
N MET A 69 8.68 -4.84 17.74
CA MET A 69 9.18 -5.68 16.67
C MET A 69 10.54 -5.23 16.16
N SER A 70 11.47 -6.17 15.99
CA SER A 70 12.72 -5.90 15.27
C SER A 70 12.46 -5.46 13.83
N PHE A 71 13.31 -4.63 13.25
CA PHE A 71 13.22 -4.22 11.84
C PHE A 71 13.19 -5.42 10.88
N LYS A 72 13.94 -6.49 11.19
CA LYS A 72 13.91 -7.73 10.40
C LYS A 72 12.52 -8.38 10.45
N THR A 73 11.91 -8.50 11.62
CA THR A 73 10.57 -9.06 11.78
C THR A 73 9.53 -8.23 11.02
N GLN A 74 9.61 -6.91 11.15
CA GLN A 74 8.73 -6.01 10.41
C GLN A 74 8.90 -6.18 8.89
N ALA A 75 10.13 -6.20 8.37
CA ALA A 75 10.42 -6.36 6.95
C ALA A 75 9.93 -7.70 6.37
N LEU A 76 9.88 -8.76 7.18
CA LEU A 76 9.32 -10.06 6.81
C LEU A 76 7.78 -10.06 6.84
N LYS A 77 7.16 -9.33 7.77
CA LYS A 77 5.69 -9.25 7.88
C LYS A 77 5.06 -8.26 6.90
N ARG A 78 5.79 -7.23 6.48
CA ARG A 78 5.26 -6.17 5.62
C ARG A 78 6.21 -5.74 4.51
N SER A 79 5.64 -5.36 3.38
CA SER A 79 6.35 -4.63 2.33
C SER A 79 5.72 -3.25 2.12
N VAL A 80 6.56 -2.26 1.80
CA VAL A 80 6.15 -0.87 1.67
C VAL A 80 6.60 -0.31 0.32
N MET A 81 5.66 0.31 -0.41
CA MET A 81 5.93 1.12 -1.57
C MET A 81 5.55 2.57 -1.28
N SER A 82 6.53 3.42 -1.04
CA SER A 82 6.33 4.85 -0.83
C SER A 82 6.14 5.62 -2.13
N GLN A 83 5.55 6.81 -2.04
CA GLN A 83 5.22 7.66 -3.19
C GLN A 83 6.45 8.04 -4.02
N SER A 84 7.57 8.36 -3.39
CA SER A 84 8.83 8.69 -4.07
C SER A 84 9.96 7.82 -3.56
N GLN A 85 10.70 7.22 -4.48
CA GLN A 85 11.89 6.43 -4.19
C GLN A 85 12.98 6.82 -5.19
N GLN A 86 13.91 7.66 -4.76
CA GLN A 86 15.06 8.03 -5.59
C GLN A 86 16.14 6.97 -5.50
N VAL A 87 16.64 6.56 -6.65
CA VAL A 87 17.80 5.68 -6.78
C VAL A 87 18.97 6.53 -7.26
N LEU A 88 19.94 6.76 -6.37
CA LEU A 88 21.07 7.66 -6.63
C LEU A 88 22.18 7.01 -7.46
N TYR A 89 22.26 5.69 -7.48
CA TYR A 89 23.32 4.95 -8.14
C TYR A 89 22.81 4.19 -9.38
N ASP A 90 23.74 3.82 -10.25
CA ASP A 90 23.47 3.10 -11.49
C ASP A 90 23.26 1.60 -11.24
N TYR A 91 22.07 1.25 -10.77
CA TYR A 91 21.65 -0.15 -10.62
C TYR A 91 20.88 -0.63 -11.85
N SER A 92 21.04 -1.89 -12.18
CA SER A 92 20.14 -2.57 -13.11
C SER A 92 18.75 -2.77 -12.50
N VAL A 93 17.74 -2.94 -13.33
CA VAL A 93 16.38 -3.27 -12.89
C VAL A 93 16.36 -4.53 -12.03
N GLN A 94 17.15 -5.55 -12.39
CA GLN A 94 17.27 -6.78 -11.62
C GLN A 94 17.77 -6.51 -10.21
N GLU A 95 18.84 -5.74 -10.05
CA GLU A 95 19.41 -5.40 -8.73
C GLU A 95 18.41 -4.64 -7.87
N ILE A 96 17.66 -3.67 -8.45
CA ILE A 96 16.61 -2.95 -7.72
C ILE A 96 15.51 -3.90 -7.22
N ILE A 97 15.08 -4.85 -8.05
CA ILE A 97 14.05 -5.83 -7.62
C ILE A 97 14.62 -6.74 -6.53
N GLU A 98 15.85 -7.22 -6.69
CA GLU A 98 16.53 -8.11 -5.73
C GLU A 98 16.74 -7.48 -4.35
N MET A 99 16.83 -6.13 -4.26
CA MET A 99 16.83 -5.41 -2.96
C MET A 99 15.55 -5.66 -2.14
N GLY A 100 14.48 -6.16 -2.75
CA GLY A 100 13.28 -6.61 -2.04
C GLY A 100 13.49 -7.90 -1.24
N TRP A 101 14.57 -8.66 -1.47
CA TRP A 101 14.83 -9.88 -0.73
C TRP A 101 15.41 -9.58 0.65
N VAL A 102 14.66 -9.93 1.70
CA VAL A 102 14.99 -9.51 3.07
C VAL A 102 15.96 -10.44 3.77
N ASP A 103 16.02 -11.72 3.40
CA ASP A 103 16.84 -12.71 4.11
C ASP A 103 17.71 -13.55 3.18
N TYR A 104 18.95 -13.10 2.98
CA TYR A 104 19.94 -13.80 2.19
C TYR A 104 20.48 -15.08 2.88
N ALA A 105 20.23 -15.26 4.16
CA ALA A 105 20.63 -16.46 4.91
C ALA A 105 19.64 -17.66 4.71
N TYR A 106 18.49 -17.41 4.04
CA TYR A 106 17.55 -18.48 3.74
C TYR A 106 18.11 -19.46 2.71
N SER A 107 17.94 -20.77 2.97
CA SER A 107 18.60 -21.91 2.30
C SER A 107 18.28 -22.12 0.81
N GLY A 108 17.53 -21.20 0.16
CA GLY A 108 17.20 -21.32 -1.27
C GLY A 108 18.29 -20.82 -2.23
N GLY A 109 19.33 -20.17 -1.73
CA GLY A 109 20.46 -19.70 -2.51
C GLY A 109 20.12 -18.61 -3.55
N VAL A 110 21.15 -18.14 -4.27
CA VAL A 110 21.07 -17.09 -5.29
C VAL A 110 20.09 -17.43 -6.43
N GLU A 111 19.97 -18.73 -6.77
CA GLU A 111 19.12 -19.18 -7.86
C GLU A 111 17.63 -18.99 -7.53
N LEU A 112 17.21 -19.25 -6.29
CA LEU A 112 15.82 -18.98 -5.87
C LEU A 112 15.51 -17.48 -5.94
N ILE A 113 16.43 -16.62 -5.49
CA ILE A 113 16.24 -15.17 -5.55
C ILE A 113 16.02 -14.73 -7.00
N LYS A 114 16.86 -15.21 -7.93
CA LYS A 114 16.71 -14.91 -9.36
C LYS A 114 15.37 -15.36 -9.94
N GLN A 115 14.94 -16.59 -9.62
CA GLN A 115 13.65 -17.10 -10.07
C GLN A 115 12.48 -16.26 -9.56
N LYS A 116 12.50 -15.89 -8.28
CA LYS A 116 11.51 -15.02 -7.64
C LYS A 116 11.54 -13.61 -8.22
N CYS A 117 12.73 -13.05 -8.47
CA CYS A 117 12.92 -11.75 -9.13
C CYS A 117 12.31 -11.75 -10.54
N ILE A 118 12.60 -12.77 -11.37
CA ILE A 118 12.02 -12.91 -12.71
C ILE A 118 10.49 -13.03 -12.64
N LYS A 119 9.96 -13.77 -11.68
CA LYS A 119 8.51 -13.91 -11.47
C LYS A 119 7.89 -12.55 -11.15
N ALA A 120 8.43 -11.80 -10.17
CA ALA A 120 7.94 -10.47 -9.80
C ALA A 120 8.03 -9.49 -10.98
N ALA A 121 9.13 -9.52 -11.74
CA ALA A 121 9.31 -8.71 -12.93
C ALA A 121 8.27 -9.02 -14.03
N LYS A 122 7.91 -10.30 -14.23
CA LYS A 122 6.84 -10.71 -15.16
C LYS A 122 5.46 -10.22 -14.69
N GLU A 123 5.13 -10.37 -13.41
CA GLU A 123 3.87 -9.89 -12.83
C GLU A 123 3.71 -8.37 -13.00
N CYS A 124 4.82 -7.61 -13.08
CA CYS A 124 4.85 -6.16 -13.26
C CYS A 124 5.17 -5.71 -14.70
N PHE A 125 5.27 -6.62 -15.67
CA PHE A 125 5.56 -6.33 -17.08
C PHE A 125 6.89 -5.57 -17.29
N VAL A 126 7.92 -5.87 -16.51
CA VAL A 126 9.27 -5.28 -16.60
C VAL A 126 10.38 -6.31 -16.82
N ASN A 127 10.03 -7.57 -17.08
CA ASN A 127 11.01 -8.65 -17.28
C ASN A 127 11.96 -8.42 -18.47
N HIS A 128 11.51 -7.73 -19.50
CA HIS A 128 12.34 -7.36 -20.65
C HIS A 128 13.34 -6.23 -20.34
N LEU A 129 13.21 -5.57 -19.19
CA LEU A 129 14.05 -4.46 -18.74
C LEU A 129 15.13 -4.89 -17.74
N LEU A 130 15.18 -6.14 -17.28
CA LEU A 130 16.00 -6.61 -16.16
C LEU A 130 17.48 -6.18 -16.23
N LYS A 131 18.05 -6.14 -17.43
CA LYS A 131 19.46 -5.77 -17.67
C LYS A 131 19.67 -4.28 -17.90
N ARG A 132 18.60 -3.47 -18.02
CA ARG A 132 18.72 -2.03 -18.24
C ARG A 132 19.07 -1.29 -16.95
N ASN A 133 19.75 -0.17 -17.08
CA ASN A 133 19.97 0.76 -15.96
C ASN A 133 18.63 1.39 -15.57
N PHE A 134 18.29 1.34 -14.28
CA PHE A 134 17.05 1.84 -13.71
C PHE A 134 16.82 3.32 -14.01
N ASN A 135 17.89 4.15 -13.92
CA ASN A 135 17.80 5.60 -14.14
C ASN A 135 17.49 5.97 -15.61
N THR A 136 17.59 5.02 -16.55
CA THR A 136 17.23 5.24 -17.97
C THR A 136 15.78 4.92 -18.30
N LEU A 137 15.01 4.48 -17.32
CA LEU A 137 13.62 4.08 -17.50
C LEU A 137 12.67 5.30 -17.42
N SER A 138 11.52 5.20 -18.09
CA SER A 138 10.41 6.13 -17.89
C SER A 138 9.86 6.05 -16.46
N GLY A 139 9.21 7.13 -15.97
CA GLY A 139 8.63 7.13 -14.63
C GLY A 139 7.65 5.99 -14.36
N GLY A 140 6.84 5.62 -15.36
CA GLY A 140 5.92 4.48 -15.25
C GLY A 140 6.66 3.13 -15.17
N GLU A 141 7.76 2.95 -15.93
CA GLU A 141 8.60 1.75 -15.84
C GLU A 141 9.30 1.67 -14.47
N GLN A 142 9.87 2.78 -13.99
CA GLN A 142 10.47 2.84 -12.65
C GLN A 142 9.46 2.46 -11.56
N ARG A 143 8.24 2.98 -11.66
CA ARG A 143 7.15 2.66 -10.72
C ARG A 143 6.84 1.16 -10.70
N ARG A 144 6.76 0.53 -11.87
CA ARG A 144 6.54 -0.92 -11.99
C ARG A 144 7.72 -1.74 -11.43
N VAL A 145 8.95 -1.26 -11.58
CA VAL A 145 10.14 -1.90 -10.97
C VAL A 145 10.08 -1.82 -9.45
N HIS A 146 9.75 -0.68 -8.87
CA HIS A 146 9.55 -0.55 -7.42
C HIS A 146 8.41 -1.42 -6.90
N PHE A 147 7.33 -1.55 -7.69
CA PHE A 147 6.25 -2.47 -7.34
C PHE A 147 6.71 -3.93 -7.39
N ALA A 148 7.51 -4.33 -8.39
CA ALA A 148 8.10 -5.66 -8.47
C ALA A 148 9.02 -5.96 -7.27
N ARG A 149 9.80 -4.98 -6.81
CA ARG A 149 10.59 -5.08 -5.57
C ARG A 149 9.71 -5.34 -4.34
N THR A 150 8.59 -4.60 -4.24
CA THR A 150 7.63 -4.75 -3.13
C THR A 150 6.96 -6.13 -3.15
N LEU A 151 6.65 -6.66 -4.34
CA LEU A 151 6.13 -8.02 -4.51
C LEU A 151 7.16 -9.08 -4.12
N LEU A 152 8.42 -8.91 -4.49
CA LEU A 152 9.49 -9.84 -4.14
C LEU A 152 9.67 -9.90 -2.61
N GLN A 153 9.62 -8.76 -1.93
CA GLN A 153 9.75 -8.68 -0.47
C GLN A 153 8.70 -9.51 0.26
N ILE A 154 7.47 -9.55 -0.25
CA ILE A 154 6.38 -10.28 0.42
C ILE A 154 6.25 -11.75 -0.04
N ASP A 155 6.90 -12.15 -1.15
CA ASP A 155 6.82 -13.51 -1.72
C ASP A 155 7.88 -14.47 -1.13
N HIS A 156 8.14 -14.39 0.17
CA HIS A 156 9.00 -15.33 0.87
C HIS A 156 8.23 -16.59 1.35
N GLN A 157 8.95 -17.66 1.67
CA GLN A 157 8.39 -18.96 2.06
C GLN A 157 8.62 -19.30 3.55
N TYR A 158 8.57 -18.29 4.43
CA TYR A 158 8.69 -18.54 5.86
C TYR A 158 7.33 -18.93 6.46
N ASP A 159 7.12 -20.19 6.75
CA ASP A 159 5.85 -20.70 7.29
C ASP A 159 5.53 -20.16 8.70
N ASN A 160 6.53 -19.71 9.45
CA ASN A 160 6.39 -19.28 10.84
C ASN A 160 6.18 -17.76 11.04
N ILE A 161 6.10 -16.96 9.97
CA ILE A 161 6.00 -15.49 10.10
C ILE A 161 4.56 -15.03 10.34
N GLY A 162 3.58 -15.86 10.07
CA GLY A 162 2.17 -15.52 10.17
C GLY A 162 1.66 -14.66 9.01
N ASN A 163 0.79 -13.71 9.31
CA ASN A 163 0.16 -12.87 8.30
C ASN A 163 1.14 -11.87 7.68
N ARG A 164 0.90 -11.54 6.40
CA ARG A 164 1.71 -10.63 5.60
C ARG A 164 0.87 -9.50 5.05
N TYR A 165 1.49 -8.33 4.92
CA TYR A 165 0.81 -7.10 4.56
C TYR A 165 1.60 -6.31 3.52
N MET A 166 0.88 -5.62 2.62
CA MET A 166 1.44 -4.70 1.63
C MET A 166 0.86 -3.31 1.85
N PHE A 167 1.72 -2.31 1.94
CA PHE A 167 1.36 -0.91 2.08
C PHE A 167 1.85 -0.13 0.86
N LEU A 168 0.93 0.50 0.12
CA LEU A 168 1.24 1.14 -1.15
C LEU A 168 0.70 2.56 -1.19
N ASP A 169 1.61 3.52 -1.34
CA ASP A 169 1.29 4.94 -1.48
C ASP A 169 1.27 5.32 -2.95
N GLU A 170 0.07 5.53 -3.50
CA GLU A 170 -0.21 5.90 -4.88
C GLU A 170 0.55 5.04 -5.92
N PRO A 171 0.48 3.71 -5.87
CA PRO A 171 1.27 2.86 -6.76
C PRO A 171 0.86 2.99 -8.24
N THR A 172 -0.32 3.55 -8.52
CA THR A 172 -0.86 3.76 -9.88
C THR A 172 -0.49 5.11 -10.50
N ALA A 173 0.13 6.01 -9.73
CA ALA A 173 0.50 7.34 -10.25
C ALA A 173 1.43 7.23 -11.48
N ASN A 174 1.15 8.01 -12.52
CA ASN A 174 1.89 8.04 -13.79
C ASN A 174 1.86 6.72 -14.60
N LEU A 175 0.95 5.80 -14.29
CA LEU A 175 0.66 4.63 -15.12
C LEU A 175 -0.46 4.95 -16.11
N ASP A 176 -0.43 4.29 -17.26
CA ASP A 176 -1.59 4.29 -18.14
C ASP A 176 -2.72 3.41 -17.58
N LEU A 177 -3.93 3.61 -18.09
CA LEU A 177 -5.13 2.94 -17.60
C LEU A 177 -5.02 1.40 -17.62
N LEU A 178 -4.33 0.83 -18.61
CA LEU A 178 -4.16 -0.62 -18.72
C LEU A 178 -3.33 -1.15 -17.53
N PHE A 179 -2.18 -0.54 -17.28
CA PHE A 179 -1.29 -0.96 -16.18
C PHE A 179 -1.89 -0.65 -14.81
N GLU A 180 -2.60 0.46 -14.66
CA GLU A 180 -3.34 0.76 -13.44
C GLU A 180 -4.33 -0.37 -13.10
N LEU A 181 -5.19 -0.76 -14.04
CA LEU A 181 -6.14 -1.85 -13.84
C LEU A 181 -5.46 -3.20 -13.58
N GLN A 182 -4.36 -3.50 -14.27
CA GLN A 182 -3.62 -4.74 -14.05
C GLN A 182 -3.01 -4.79 -12.65
N LEU A 183 -2.44 -3.66 -12.18
CA LEU A 183 -1.88 -3.54 -10.84
C LEU A 183 -2.94 -3.74 -9.76
N ILE A 184 -4.09 -3.06 -9.86
CA ILE A 184 -5.19 -3.19 -8.88
C ILE A 184 -5.74 -4.63 -8.86
N ARG A 185 -5.90 -5.26 -10.02
CA ARG A 185 -6.31 -6.68 -10.11
C ARG A 185 -5.29 -7.62 -9.46
N LEU A 186 -4.01 -7.36 -9.66
CA LEU A 186 -2.95 -8.14 -9.03
C LEU A 186 -2.97 -7.99 -7.50
N LEU A 187 -3.15 -6.77 -6.99
CA LEU A 187 -3.29 -6.51 -5.56
C LEU A 187 -4.52 -7.23 -4.98
N LYS A 188 -5.66 -7.18 -5.67
CA LYS A 188 -6.87 -7.93 -5.26
C LYS A 188 -6.62 -9.43 -5.24
N ALA A 189 -5.93 -9.97 -6.24
CA ALA A 189 -5.56 -11.40 -6.27
C ALA A 189 -4.57 -11.78 -5.13
N LYS A 190 -3.66 -10.87 -4.74
CA LYS A 190 -2.79 -11.08 -3.56
C LYS A 190 -3.61 -11.07 -2.27
N ALA A 191 -4.57 -10.15 -2.14
CA ALA A 191 -5.49 -10.13 -1.01
C ALA A 191 -6.26 -11.45 -0.90
N GLN A 192 -6.86 -11.95 -1.99
CA GLN A 192 -7.56 -13.24 -2.01
C GLN A 192 -6.69 -14.43 -1.59
N LYS A 193 -5.37 -14.29 -1.66
CA LYS A 193 -4.38 -15.29 -1.17
C LYS A 193 -3.96 -15.07 0.28
N GLY A 194 -4.66 -14.22 1.03
CA GLY A 194 -4.44 -13.98 2.45
C GLY A 194 -3.45 -12.86 2.78
N ILE A 195 -2.95 -12.11 1.79
CA ILE A 195 -2.11 -10.93 2.05
C ILE A 195 -3.03 -9.73 2.33
N GLY A 196 -2.86 -9.06 3.48
CA GLY A 196 -3.55 -7.79 3.71
C GLY A 196 -2.95 -6.67 2.83
N VAL A 197 -3.78 -5.87 2.17
CA VAL A 197 -3.33 -4.79 1.28
C VAL A 197 -3.93 -3.46 1.73
N LEU A 198 -3.08 -2.49 2.08
CA LEU A 198 -3.47 -1.11 2.34
C LEU A 198 -2.97 -0.23 1.20
N LEU A 199 -3.90 0.45 0.52
CA LEU A 199 -3.66 1.12 -0.73
C LEU A 199 -4.13 2.57 -0.67
N ILE A 200 -3.28 3.53 -1.05
CA ILE A 200 -3.71 4.91 -1.31
C ILE A 200 -3.85 5.09 -2.81
N ILE A 201 -5.02 5.51 -3.27
CA ILE A 201 -5.28 5.92 -4.65
C ILE A 201 -6.19 7.16 -4.68
N HIS A 202 -6.32 7.78 -5.86
CA HIS A 202 -7.19 8.94 -6.05
C HIS A 202 -8.48 8.60 -6.80
N ASP A 203 -8.51 7.50 -7.55
CA ASP A 203 -9.69 7.09 -8.32
C ASP A 203 -10.75 6.45 -7.42
N LEU A 204 -11.85 7.18 -7.21
CA LEU A 204 -12.98 6.72 -6.40
C LEU A 204 -13.67 5.49 -7.02
N ASN A 205 -13.75 5.43 -8.34
CA ASN A 205 -14.42 4.32 -9.03
C ASN A 205 -13.60 3.03 -8.96
N LEU A 206 -12.27 3.11 -9.01
CA LEU A 206 -11.41 1.97 -8.75
C LEU A 206 -11.50 1.52 -7.28
N ALA A 207 -11.51 2.48 -6.34
CA ALA A 207 -11.66 2.16 -4.93
C ALA A 207 -12.99 1.45 -4.65
N SER A 208 -14.12 1.98 -5.15
CA SER A 208 -15.44 1.36 -4.93
C SER A 208 -15.54 -0.05 -5.50
N LYS A 209 -14.86 -0.32 -6.61
CA LYS A 209 -14.96 -1.60 -7.33
C LYS A 209 -14.08 -2.70 -6.76
N PHE A 210 -12.92 -2.37 -6.22
CA PHE A 210 -11.90 -3.38 -5.87
C PHE A 210 -11.67 -3.53 -4.36
N SER A 211 -12.01 -2.52 -3.54
CA SER A 211 -11.76 -2.56 -2.10
C SER A 211 -12.79 -3.40 -1.36
N ASP A 212 -12.33 -4.07 -0.31
CA ASP A 212 -13.21 -4.73 0.67
C ASP A 212 -13.71 -3.71 1.70
N LYS A 213 -12.83 -2.77 2.09
CA LYS A 213 -13.17 -1.63 2.95
C LYS A 213 -12.49 -0.35 2.44
N ILE A 214 -13.03 0.77 2.83
CA ILE A 214 -12.53 2.09 2.47
C ILE A 214 -12.43 2.94 3.74
N ALA A 215 -11.27 3.59 3.90
CA ALA A 215 -11.02 4.61 4.90
C ALA A 215 -10.96 5.98 4.21
N ILE A 216 -11.84 6.92 4.57
CA ILE A 216 -11.77 8.28 4.02
C ILE A 216 -11.27 9.24 5.08
N LEU A 217 -10.15 9.91 4.78
CA LEU A 217 -9.54 10.91 5.62
C LEU A 217 -9.92 12.32 5.18
N LYS A 218 -10.19 13.19 6.17
CA LYS A 218 -10.33 14.64 6.00
C LYS A 218 -9.69 15.37 7.17
N ASN A 219 -8.81 16.32 6.90
CA ASN A 219 -8.15 17.14 7.92
C ASN A 219 -7.52 16.31 9.06
N GLY A 220 -6.79 15.27 8.71
CA GLY A 220 -6.10 14.40 9.66
C GLY A 220 -6.99 13.43 10.44
N LYS A 221 -8.30 13.36 10.18
CA LYS A 221 -9.23 12.48 10.88
C LYS A 221 -9.85 11.45 9.95
N LEU A 222 -10.21 10.30 10.53
CA LEU A 222 -11.01 9.29 9.84
C LEU A 222 -12.47 9.74 9.77
N SER A 223 -12.92 10.19 8.60
CA SER A 223 -14.28 10.71 8.39
C SER A 223 -15.28 9.61 8.09
N ALA A 224 -14.84 8.51 7.47
CA ALA A 224 -15.68 7.34 7.22
C ALA A 224 -14.79 6.09 7.09
N PHE A 225 -15.29 4.96 7.57
CA PHE A 225 -14.66 3.65 7.43
C PHE A 225 -15.72 2.55 7.33
N GLY A 226 -15.59 1.67 6.35
CA GLY A 226 -16.53 0.56 6.15
C GLY A 226 -16.46 -0.02 4.76
N GLN A 227 -17.43 -0.88 4.44
CA GLN A 227 -17.58 -1.42 3.08
C GLN A 227 -17.93 -0.30 2.09
N PRO A 228 -17.60 -0.46 0.79
CA PRO A 228 -17.93 0.55 -0.22
C PRO A 228 -19.41 1.02 -0.19
N LEU A 229 -20.36 0.10 0.00
CA LEU A 229 -21.79 0.43 0.12
C LEU A 229 -22.15 1.35 1.30
N GLU A 230 -21.38 1.30 2.36
CA GLU A 230 -21.61 2.11 3.57
C GLU A 230 -21.04 3.51 3.42
N VAL A 231 -19.89 3.62 2.76
CA VAL A 231 -19.06 4.83 2.68
C VAL A 231 -19.36 5.66 1.44
N PHE A 232 -19.68 5.04 0.30
CA PHE A 232 -19.96 5.71 -0.96
C PHE A 232 -21.40 6.20 -1.02
N LYS A 233 -21.62 7.36 -0.41
CA LYS A 233 -22.91 8.09 -0.43
C LYS A 233 -22.63 9.51 -0.91
N SER A 234 -23.49 10.02 -1.83
CA SER A 234 -23.34 11.34 -2.46
C SER A 234 -23.07 12.43 -1.43
N LYS A 235 -23.84 12.47 -0.33
CA LYS A 235 -23.66 13.44 0.74
C LYS A 235 -22.30 13.33 1.42
N ILE A 236 -21.87 12.11 1.80
CA ILE A 236 -20.59 11.87 2.49
C ILE A 236 -19.43 12.32 1.61
N LEU A 237 -19.42 11.89 0.33
CA LEU A 237 -18.33 12.23 -0.58
C LEU A 237 -18.32 13.73 -0.89
N SER A 238 -19.49 14.33 -1.16
CA SER A 238 -19.58 15.78 -1.42
C SER A 238 -19.07 16.61 -0.24
N ASP A 239 -19.43 16.24 0.99
CA ASP A 239 -18.98 16.95 2.20
C ASP A 239 -17.48 16.81 2.40
N ILE A 240 -16.91 15.64 2.11
CA ILE A 240 -15.48 15.37 2.31
C ILE A 240 -14.63 16.07 1.24
N PHE A 241 -14.99 15.92 -0.03
CA PHE A 241 -14.20 16.44 -1.15
C PHE A 241 -14.49 17.90 -1.50
N GLY A 242 -15.58 18.46 -0.96
CA GLY A 242 -15.94 19.87 -1.15
C GLY A 242 -16.46 20.20 -2.55
N LEU A 243 -16.99 19.22 -3.26
CA LEU A 243 -17.61 19.39 -4.58
C LEU A 243 -18.85 18.49 -4.70
N ALA A 244 -19.80 18.88 -5.56
CA ALA A 244 -21.00 18.10 -5.78
C ALA A 244 -20.67 16.76 -6.43
N MET A 245 -20.99 15.67 -5.73
CA MET A 245 -20.80 14.29 -6.19
C MET A 245 -22.11 13.53 -6.16
N ASP A 246 -22.35 12.74 -7.19
CA ASP A 246 -23.44 11.79 -7.22
C ASP A 246 -22.91 10.36 -7.26
N VAL A 247 -23.57 9.47 -6.51
CA VAL A 247 -23.19 8.06 -6.39
C VAL A 247 -24.38 7.21 -6.82
N ASP A 248 -24.21 6.46 -7.89
CA ASP A 248 -25.21 5.47 -8.31
C ASP A 248 -25.34 4.36 -7.24
N SER A 249 -26.51 4.19 -6.69
CA SER A 249 -26.76 3.29 -5.56
C SER A 249 -26.56 1.79 -5.88
N LYS A 250 -26.60 1.39 -7.16
CA LYS A 250 -26.43 -0.01 -7.59
C LYS A 250 -25.00 -0.33 -7.97
N THR A 251 -24.34 0.57 -8.70
CA THR A 251 -23.02 0.34 -9.26
C THR A 251 -21.89 0.99 -8.43
N LEU A 252 -22.24 1.87 -7.48
CA LEU A 252 -21.34 2.73 -6.71
C LEU A 252 -20.45 3.63 -7.60
N LYS A 253 -20.88 3.85 -8.86
CA LYS A 253 -20.16 4.77 -9.75
C LYS A 253 -20.34 6.20 -9.25
N VAL A 254 -19.21 6.88 -9.10
CA VAL A 254 -19.15 8.30 -8.71
C VAL A 254 -19.06 9.16 -9.95
N THR A 255 -19.94 10.15 -10.05
CA THR A 255 -19.86 11.27 -10.99
C THR A 255 -19.73 12.55 -10.20
N TYR A 256 -18.97 13.51 -10.70
CA TYR A 256 -18.76 14.82 -10.07
C TYR A 256 -18.88 15.92 -11.11
N TYR A 257 -19.31 17.12 -10.65
CA TYR A 257 -19.69 18.26 -11.48
C TYR A 257 -18.91 19.51 -11.07
#